data_ec00e501ce0feb1112e84bb1bc58bfba
#
_entry.id   ec00e501ce0feb1112e84bb1bc58bfba
#
_cell.length_a   1.000
_cell.length_b   1.000
_cell.length_c   1.000
_cell.angle_alpha   90.00
_cell.angle_beta   90.00
_cell.angle_gamma   90.00
#
_symmetry.space_group_name_H-M   'P 1'
#
loop_
_entity.id
_entity.type
_entity.pdbx_description
1 polymer ?
#
loop_
_entity_poly.entity_id
_entity_poly.type
_entity_poly.pdbx_seq_one_letter_code
_entity_poly.pdbx_strand_id
1 'polypeptide(L)'
;MGNFINNAPFALVIVFLIIGFVLLIKGADFFVEGSSSVAKRLHVPSIIIGLTIVAMGTSLPETAVSVSASITGNNELAVSNVVGSNIFNLMVVIGVCAMIVTVNVAKETIKRDIPFSLICAGLLLILGILGVGDKSGMMLGHFDGVIFIGAFAGYIFYMIKIALKASKEGKKVEIEGGSDEDIKLISVPLSILFIVGGAAAIAVGGDITVDAASRIASDLGMSQTLIGLTIVSIGTSLPELVTSIVAARKNEVDMALGNAIGSNVFNILMVLGIASAISPISIITENIIDLCVLIVFTICVWIFAGTRKKIGRIEGFSMVVLYLIYAVYIIIR
;
A
#
# COMPACT_ATOMS: atom_id res chain seq x y z
N MET A 1 -11.42 7.64 18.21
CA MET A 1 -11.68 8.97 17.68
C MET A 1 -13.04 9.04 16.98
N GLY A 2 -13.46 7.99 16.28
CA GLY A 2 -14.73 7.93 15.53
C GLY A 2 -15.98 8.32 16.32
N ASN A 3 -16.15 7.80 17.55
CA ASN A 3 -17.29 8.19 18.39
C ASN A 3 -17.38 9.69 18.71
N PHE A 4 -16.23 10.38 18.78
CA PHE A 4 -16.21 11.82 19.02
C PHE A 4 -16.58 12.60 17.75
N ILE A 5 -16.05 12.22 16.61
CA ILE A 5 -16.33 12.83 15.31
C ILE A 5 -17.79 12.61 14.91
N ASN A 6 -18.33 11.42 15.17
CA ASN A 6 -19.72 11.07 14.87
C ASN A 6 -20.75 11.89 15.67
N ASN A 7 -20.39 12.36 16.86
CA ASN A 7 -21.24 13.20 17.70
C ASN A 7 -20.93 14.70 17.61
N ALA A 8 -19.93 15.09 16.80
CA ALA A 8 -19.52 16.46 16.68
C ALA A 8 -20.49 17.28 15.79
N PRO A 9 -20.63 18.61 16.03
CA PRO A 9 -21.30 19.50 15.09
C PRO A 9 -20.65 19.46 13.71
N PHE A 10 -21.44 19.58 12.64
CA PHE A 10 -20.99 19.47 11.25
C PHE A 10 -19.77 20.35 10.93
N ALA A 11 -19.77 21.60 11.42
CA ALA A 11 -18.65 22.52 11.25
C ALA A 11 -17.34 21.95 11.85
N LEU A 12 -17.42 21.26 12.99
CA LEU A 12 -16.28 20.64 13.64
C LEU A 12 -15.79 19.40 12.88
N VAL A 13 -16.69 18.65 12.23
CA VAL A 13 -16.34 17.52 11.36
C VAL A 13 -15.53 18.02 10.16
N ILE A 14 -15.87 19.16 9.56
CA ILE A 14 -15.05 19.78 8.49
C ILE A 14 -13.66 20.17 9.02
N VAL A 15 -13.56 20.69 10.22
CA VAL A 15 -12.26 21.01 10.83
C VAL A 15 -11.42 19.74 11.03
N PHE A 16 -12.03 18.63 11.50
CA PHE A 16 -11.33 17.34 11.60
C PHE A 16 -10.88 16.82 10.23
N LEU A 17 -11.69 16.94 9.19
CA LEU A 17 -11.30 16.56 7.83
C LEU A 17 -10.05 17.32 7.37
N ILE A 18 -10.02 18.62 7.60
CA ILE A 18 -8.86 19.48 7.27
C ILE A 18 -7.63 19.07 8.09
N ILE A 19 -7.79 18.85 9.40
CA ILE A 19 -6.70 18.37 10.26
C ILE A 19 -6.17 17.02 9.78
N GLY A 20 -7.05 16.08 9.44
CA GLY A 20 -6.68 14.78 8.90
C GLY A 20 -5.83 14.91 7.64
N PHE A 21 -6.24 15.71 6.67
CA PHE A 21 -5.44 15.97 5.47
C PHE A 21 -4.10 16.66 5.75
N VAL A 22 -4.08 17.62 6.69
CA VAL A 22 -2.80 18.27 7.08
C VAL A 22 -1.85 17.26 7.71
N LEU A 23 -2.35 16.37 8.58
CA LEU A 23 -1.54 15.32 9.20
C LEU A 23 -1.04 14.32 8.16
N LEU A 24 -1.89 13.90 7.21
CA LEU A 24 -1.49 13.02 6.11
C LEU A 24 -0.37 13.64 5.28
N ILE A 25 -0.55 14.87 4.81
CA ILE A 25 0.41 15.53 3.92
C ILE A 25 1.72 15.84 4.64
N LYS A 26 1.66 16.42 5.85
CA LYS A 26 2.86 16.75 6.63
C LYS A 26 3.55 15.53 7.19
N GLY A 27 2.77 14.53 7.61
CA GLY A 27 3.28 13.22 7.98
C GLY A 27 4.06 12.57 6.84
N ALA A 28 3.49 12.56 5.63
CA ALA A 28 4.16 12.06 4.44
C ALA A 28 5.42 12.86 4.08
N ASP A 29 5.41 14.19 4.22
CA ASP A 29 6.58 15.03 4.00
C ASP A 29 7.75 14.61 4.90
N PHE A 30 7.51 14.46 6.22
CA PHE A 30 8.52 14.03 7.18
C PHE A 30 8.95 12.57 6.94
N PHE A 31 8.00 11.70 6.68
CA PHE A 31 8.25 10.28 6.47
C PHE A 31 9.16 10.04 5.25
N VAL A 32 8.86 10.70 4.13
CA VAL A 32 9.67 10.62 2.90
C VAL A 32 11.05 11.25 3.14
N GLU A 33 11.13 12.42 3.77
CA GLU A 33 12.41 13.10 4.04
C GLU A 33 13.32 12.25 4.96
N GLY A 34 12.76 11.67 6.02
CA GLY A 34 13.49 10.77 6.91
C GLY A 34 13.97 9.51 6.19
N SER A 35 13.09 8.90 5.39
CA SER A 35 13.38 7.68 4.63
C SER A 35 14.43 7.90 3.55
N SER A 36 14.34 8.99 2.79
CA SER A 36 15.33 9.38 1.78
C SER A 36 16.69 9.68 2.39
N SER A 37 16.72 10.36 3.55
CA SER A 37 17.98 10.63 4.27
C SER A 37 18.66 9.33 4.74
N VAL A 38 17.90 8.34 5.22
CA VAL A 38 18.41 7.02 5.59
C VAL A 38 18.93 6.29 4.36
N ALA A 39 18.17 6.27 3.26
CA ALA A 39 18.56 5.65 2.01
C ALA A 39 19.94 6.18 1.54
N LYS A 40 20.08 7.50 1.47
CA LYS A 40 21.29 8.18 1.02
C LYS A 40 22.48 7.91 1.95
N ARG A 41 22.28 7.93 3.29
CA ARG A 41 23.34 7.64 4.28
C ARG A 41 23.84 6.21 4.22
N LEU A 42 22.94 5.26 4.02
CA LEU A 42 23.27 3.85 3.95
C LEU A 42 23.72 3.42 2.55
N HIS A 43 23.72 4.33 1.56
CA HIS A 43 23.97 4.03 0.14
C HIS A 43 23.05 2.92 -0.38
N VAL A 44 21.79 2.92 0.07
CA VAL A 44 20.75 1.97 -0.32
C VAL A 44 19.84 2.64 -1.35
N PRO A 45 19.49 1.96 -2.47
CA PRO A 45 18.53 2.49 -3.43
C PRO A 45 17.19 2.87 -2.77
N SER A 46 16.63 4.04 -3.13
CA SER A 46 15.34 4.53 -2.59
C SER A 46 14.19 3.55 -2.81
N ILE A 47 14.23 2.78 -3.90
CA ILE A 47 13.26 1.71 -4.18
C ILE A 47 13.22 0.65 -3.06
N ILE A 48 14.36 0.26 -2.50
CA ILE A 48 14.41 -0.75 -1.42
C ILE A 48 13.80 -0.21 -0.14
N ILE A 49 14.04 1.07 0.16
CA ILE A 49 13.40 1.73 1.32
C ILE A 49 11.89 1.84 1.08
N GLY A 50 11.48 2.16 -0.14
CA GLY A 50 10.07 2.14 -0.56
C GLY A 50 9.41 0.77 -0.37
N LEU A 51 10.05 -0.29 -0.88
CA LEU A 51 9.58 -1.69 -0.78
C LEU A 51 9.54 -2.25 0.65
N THR A 52 10.16 -1.59 1.60
CA THR A 52 10.30 -2.06 2.99
C THR A 52 9.75 -1.07 4.00
N ILE A 53 10.55 -0.09 4.44
CA ILE A 53 10.21 0.82 5.54
C ILE A 53 8.96 1.63 5.20
N VAL A 54 8.89 2.18 3.98
CA VAL A 54 7.76 3.05 3.58
C VAL A 54 6.49 2.22 3.45
N ALA A 55 6.55 1.11 2.72
CA ALA A 55 5.42 0.20 2.56
C ALA A 55 4.88 -0.33 3.90
N MET A 56 5.77 -0.77 4.80
CA MET A 56 5.36 -1.24 6.12
C MET A 56 4.70 -0.14 6.95
N GLY A 57 5.23 1.09 6.87
CA GLY A 57 4.73 2.22 7.64
C GLY A 57 3.35 2.70 7.17
N THR A 58 3.13 2.74 5.86
CA THR A 58 1.84 3.18 5.29
C THR A 58 0.75 2.12 5.41
N SER A 59 1.09 0.82 5.37
CA SER A 59 0.14 -0.29 5.48
C SER A 59 -0.20 -0.68 6.95
N LEU A 60 0.14 0.16 7.94
CA LEU A 60 -0.30 -0.05 9.33
C LEU A 60 -1.83 -0.02 9.49
N PRO A 61 -2.58 0.89 8.85
CA PRO A 61 -4.05 0.89 8.91
C PRO A 61 -4.65 -0.39 8.36
N GLU A 62 -4.19 -0.87 7.20
CA GLU A 62 -4.64 -2.14 6.62
C GLU A 62 -4.39 -3.31 7.58
N THR A 63 -3.23 -3.31 8.25
CA THR A 63 -2.90 -4.32 9.26
C THR A 63 -3.90 -4.26 10.42
N ALA A 64 -4.16 -3.07 10.94
CA ALA A 64 -5.08 -2.88 12.06
C ALA A 64 -6.50 -3.33 11.71
N VAL A 65 -7.02 -2.96 10.53
CA VAL A 65 -8.36 -3.35 10.06
C VAL A 65 -8.44 -4.86 9.87
N SER A 66 -7.49 -5.47 9.15
CA SER A 66 -7.55 -6.90 8.81
C SER A 66 -7.33 -7.79 10.04
N VAL A 67 -6.42 -7.44 10.94
CA VAL A 67 -6.20 -8.16 12.19
C VAL A 67 -7.40 -8.02 13.13
N SER A 68 -7.97 -6.82 13.25
CA SER A 68 -9.19 -6.60 14.04
C SER A 68 -10.37 -7.40 13.49
N ALA A 69 -10.53 -7.44 12.16
CA ALA A 69 -11.56 -8.25 11.50
C ALA A 69 -11.41 -9.74 11.83
N SER A 70 -10.18 -10.27 11.81
CA SER A 70 -9.90 -11.66 12.18
C SER A 70 -10.17 -11.97 13.64
N ILE A 71 -9.82 -11.05 14.57
CA ILE A 71 -10.11 -11.21 16.00
C ILE A 71 -11.63 -11.21 16.28
N THR A 72 -12.38 -10.41 15.54
CA THR A 72 -13.84 -10.27 15.73
C THR A 72 -14.66 -11.27 14.93
N GLY A 73 -14.03 -12.13 14.13
CA GLY A 73 -14.71 -13.16 13.34
C GLY A 73 -15.27 -12.65 12.00
N ASN A 74 -15.01 -11.40 11.61
CA ASN A 74 -15.38 -10.83 10.30
C ASN A 74 -14.28 -11.10 9.25
N ASN A 75 -13.89 -12.35 9.13
CA ASN A 75 -12.68 -12.76 8.42
C ASN A 75 -12.69 -12.43 6.91
N GLU A 76 -13.86 -12.43 6.26
CA GLU A 76 -14.01 -12.08 4.84
C GLU A 76 -13.58 -10.62 4.55
N LEU A 77 -13.76 -9.73 5.52
CA LEU A 77 -13.33 -8.34 5.42
C LEU A 77 -11.80 -8.22 5.28
N ALA A 78 -11.02 -9.11 5.91
CA ALA A 78 -9.56 -9.06 5.85
C ALA A 78 -9.04 -9.30 4.42
N VAL A 79 -9.59 -10.29 3.70
CA VAL A 79 -9.19 -10.55 2.30
C VAL A 79 -9.65 -9.44 1.37
N SER A 80 -10.91 -9.03 1.51
CA SER A 80 -11.47 -7.95 0.67
C SER A 80 -10.70 -6.64 0.86
N ASN A 81 -10.32 -6.29 2.09
CA ASN A 81 -9.50 -5.12 2.39
C ASN A 81 -8.12 -5.22 1.71
N VAL A 82 -7.41 -6.33 1.90
CA VAL A 82 -6.06 -6.53 1.33
C VAL A 82 -6.07 -6.54 -0.19
N VAL A 83 -7.01 -7.26 -0.81
CA VAL A 83 -7.08 -7.34 -2.29
C VAL A 83 -7.49 -5.99 -2.87
N GLY A 84 -8.46 -5.31 -2.26
CA GLY A 84 -8.91 -3.98 -2.67
C GLY A 84 -7.79 -2.94 -2.58
N SER A 85 -7.06 -2.89 -1.45
CA SER A 85 -5.89 -2.02 -1.27
C SER A 85 -4.79 -2.30 -2.29
N ASN A 86 -4.54 -3.58 -2.60
CA ASN A 86 -3.52 -3.95 -3.59
C ASN A 86 -3.89 -3.51 -5.01
N ILE A 87 -5.17 -3.64 -5.40
CA ILE A 87 -5.67 -3.13 -6.69
C ILE A 87 -5.56 -1.60 -6.72
N PHE A 88 -5.93 -0.92 -5.63
CA PHE A 88 -5.82 0.54 -5.51
C PHE A 88 -4.36 1.00 -5.62
N ASN A 89 -3.44 0.35 -4.93
CA ASN A 89 -2.02 0.67 -4.99
C ASN A 89 -1.45 0.55 -6.40
N LEU A 90 -1.77 -0.51 -7.13
CA LEU A 90 -1.30 -0.69 -8.50
C LEU A 90 -1.90 0.34 -9.45
N MET A 91 -3.21 0.52 -9.40
CA MET A 91 -3.93 1.26 -10.45
C MET A 91 -4.07 2.75 -10.13
N VAL A 92 -4.32 3.10 -8.87
CA VAL A 92 -4.51 4.50 -8.47
C VAL A 92 -3.22 5.12 -8.00
N VAL A 93 -2.50 4.49 -7.06
CA VAL A 93 -1.28 5.10 -6.50
C VAL A 93 -0.22 5.27 -7.59
N ILE A 94 0.14 4.19 -8.30
CA ILE A 94 1.12 4.27 -9.41
C ILE A 94 0.57 5.14 -10.55
N GLY A 95 -0.72 4.98 -10.90
CA GLY A 95 -1.37 5.73 -11.96
C GLY A 95 -1.33 7.24 -11.74
N VAL A 96 -1.71 7.69 -10.54
CA VAL A 96 -1.69 9.12 -10.17
C VAL A 96 -0.25 9.65 -10.13
N CYS A 97 0.69 8.90 -9.55
CA CYS A 97 2.11 9.28 -9.59
C CYS A 97 2.60 9.46 -11.04
N ALA A 98 2.26 8.53 -11.96
CA ALA A 98 2.64 8.60 -13.36
C ALA A 98 1.97 9.76 -14.11
N MET A 99 0.79 10.20 -13.69
CA MET A 99 0.15 11.42 -14.23
C MET A 99 0.85 12.71 -13.80
N ILE A 100 1.40 12.74 -12.57
CA ILE A 100 2.12 13.89 -12.03
C ILE A 100 3.53 13.97 -12.63
N VAL A 101 4.28 12.86 -12.54
CA VAL A 101 5.67 12.74 -12.99
C VAL A 101 5.82 11.41 -13.72
N THR A 102 6.52 11.40 -14.87
CA THR A 102 6.83 10.13 -15.55
C THR A 102 7.62 9.23 -14.62
N VAL A 103 7.10 8.04 -14.34
CA VAL A 103 7.71 7.04 -13.48
C VAL A 103 8.70 6.22 -14.29
N ASN A 104 10.00 6.50 -14.16
CA ASN A 104 11.04 5.64 -14.71
C ASN A 104 11.10 4.35 -13.88
N VAL A 105 11.20 3.19 -14.55
CA VAL A 105 11.18 1.90 -13.88
C VAL A 105 12.51 1.18 -14.10
N ALA A 106 13.22 0.93 -13.01
CA ALA A 106 14.50 0.22 -13.05
C ALA A 106 14.33 -1.22 -13.57
N LYS A 107 15.37 -1.76 -14.21
CA LYS A 107 15.36 -3.14 -14.73
C LYS A 107 15.12 -4.15 -13.63
N GLU A 108 15.65 -3.90 -12.45
CA GLU A 108 15.51 -4.74 -11.26
C GLU A 108 14.04 -4.82 -10.85
N THR A 109 13.35 -3.70 -10.84
CA THR A 109 11.91 -3.62 -10.51
C THR A 109 11.07 -4.41 -11.50
N ILE A 110 11.36 -4.27 -12.83
CA ILE A 110 10.66 -5.02 -13.87
C ILE A 110 10.91 -6.53 -13.76
N LYS A 111 12.14 -6.95 -13.41
CA LYS A 111 12.54 -8.36 -13.40
C LYS A 111 12.37 -9.06 -12.05
N ARG A 112 12.27 -8.31 -10.96
CA ARG A 112 12.25 -8.84 -9.60
C ARG A 112 10.99 -8.43 -8.84
N ASP A 113 10.76 -7.10 -8.68
CA ASP A 113 9.80 -6.63 -7.70
C ASP A 113 8.35 -6.81 -8.16
N ILE A 114 8.03 -6.42 -9.41
CA ILE A 114 6.70 -6.64 -9.99
C ILE A 114 6.40 -8.15 -10.15
N PRO A 115 7.30 -8.98 -10.71
CA PRO A 115 7.07 -10.44 -10.74
C PRO A 115 6.92 -11.07 -9.36
N PHE A 116 7.66 -10.60 -8.34
CA PHE A 116 7.49 -11.10 -6.98
C PHE A 116 6.11 -10.76 -6.41
N SER A 117 5.62 -9.52 -6.60
CA SER A 117 4.26 -9.15 -6.23
C SER A 117 3.20 -10.00 -6.95
N LEU A 118 3.42 -10.30 -8.23
CA LEU A 118 2.55 -11.22 -8.99
C LEU A 118 2.56 -12.65 -8.42
N ILE A 119 3.74 -13.16 -8.04
CA ILE A 119 3.87 -14.47 -7.37
C ILE A 119 3.13 -14.48 -6.04
N CYS A 120 3.19 -13.40 -5.25
CA CYS A 120 2.43 -13.29 -4.01
C CYS A 120 0.91 -13.35 -4.25
N ALA A 121 0.41 -12.64 -5.26
CA ALA A 121 -1.01 -12.69 -5.64
C ALA A 121 -1.42 -14.09 -6.14
N GLY A 122 -0.57 -14.74 -6.92
CA GLY A 122 -0.77 -16.12 -7.37
C GLY A 122 -0.75 -17.12 -6.21
N LEU A 123 0.18 -16.95 -5.25
CA LEU A 123 0.25 -17.77 -4.05
C LEU A 123 -1.04 -17.63 -3.21
N LEU A 124 -1.52 -16.41 -3.03
CA LEU A 124 -2.78 -16.14 -2.32
C LEU A 124 -3.96 -16.84 -3.02
N LEU A 125 -4.04 -16.75 -4.35
CA LEU A 125 -5.09 -17.42 -5.12
C LEU A 125 -5.01 -18.95 -4.97
N ILE A 126 -3.82 -19.54 -5.10
CA ILE A 126 -3.61 -20.98 -5.01
C ILE A 126 -3.95 -21.50 -3.59
N LEU A 127 -3.43 -20.87 -2.55
CA LEU A 127 -3.70 -21.28 -1.18
C LEU A 127 -5.17 -21.07 -0.80
N GLY A 128 -5.76 -19.96 -1.25
CA GLY A 128 -7.17 -19.66 -1.01
C GLY A 128 -8.14 -20.66 -1.67
N ILE A 129 -7.78 -21.21 -2.84
CA ILE A 129 -8.60 -22.23 -3.52
C ILE A 129 -8.36 -23.63 -2.92
N LEU A 130 -7.09 -23.98 -2.65
CA LEU A 130 -6.71 -25.32 -2.20
C LEU A 130 -7.07 -25.57 -0.73
N GLY A 131 -7.12 -24.54 0.11
CA GLY A 131 -7.39 -24.67 1.54
C GLY A 131 -6.42 -25.63 2.22
N VAL A 132 -5.11 -25.41 2.13
CA VAL A 132 -4.09 -26.33 2.64
C VAL A 132 -4.23 -26.51 4.15
N GLY A 133 -4.58 -27.70 4.58
CA GLY A 133 -4.72 -28.07 6.01
C GLY A 133 -6.15 -28.03 6.54
N ASP A 134 -7.14 -27.60 5.75
CA ASP A 134 -8.56 -27.69 6.14
C ASP A 134 -9.41 -28.38 5.09
N LYS A 135 -10.32 -29.27 5.50
CA LYS A 135 -11.16 -30.08 4.60
C LYS A 135 -12.43 -29.35 4.16
N SER A 136 -12.61 -28.09 4.55
CA SER A 136 -13.89 -27.37 4.44
C SER A 136 -14.07 -26.54 3.17
N GLY A 137 -13.12 -26.52 2.24
CA GLY A 137 -13.24 -25.79 0.95
C GLY A 137 -12.32 -24.57 0.85
N MET A 138 -12.69 -23.57 0.06
CA MET A 138 -11.91 -22.36 -0.19
C MET A 138 -11.70 -21.54 1.09
N MET A 139 -10.52 -21.68 1.70
CA MET A 139 -10.18 -21.07 2.98
C MET A 139 -8.68 -20.87 3.11
N LEU A 140 -8.25 -19.80 3.76
CA LEU A 140 -6.90 -19.62 4.28
C LEU A 140 -6.87 -20.08 5.74
N GLY A 141 -6.22 -21.20 6.00
CA GLY A 141 -6.09 -21.75 7.34
C GLY A 141 -4.88 -21.17 8.11
N HIS A 142 -4.74 -21.59 9.37
CA HIS A 142 -3.59 -21.20 10.21
C HIS A 142 -2.24 -21.57 9.56
N PHE A 143 -2.19 -22.71 8.87
CA PHE A 143 -0.96 -23.17 8.21
C PHE A 143 -0.58 -22.26 7.02
N ASP A 144 -1.57 -21.81 6.25
CA ASP A 144 -1.36 -20.85 5.15
C ASP A 144 -0.83 -19.52 5.69
N GLY A 145 -1.34 -19.08 6.86
CA GLY A 145 -0.82 -17.91 7.57
C GLY A 145 0.65 -18.05 7.93
N VAL A 146 1.07 -19.20 8.44
CA VAL A 146 2.49 -19.47 8.75
C VAL A 146 3.34 -19.48 7.48
N ILE A 147 2.84 -20.03 6.36
CA ILE A 147 3.53 -19.97 5.06
C ILE A 147 3.74 -18.53 4.62
N PHE A 148 2.70 -17.69 4.68
CA PHE A 148 2.80 -16.27 4.31
C PHE A 148 3.80 -15.52 5.19
N ILE A 149 3.75 -15.67 6.51
CA ILE A 149 4.69 -15.02 7.44
C ILE A 149 6.12 -15.49 7.17
N GLY A 150 6.32 -16.78 6.92
CA GLY A 150 7.63 -17.35 6.56
C GLY A 150 8.15 -16.78 5.23
N ALA A 151 7.29 -16.67 4.22
CA ALA A 151 7.63 -16.04 2.94
C ALA A 151 7.97 -14.56 3.12
N PHE A 152 7.24 -13.83 3.98
CA PHE A 152 7.54 -12.44 4.32
C PHE A 152 8.90 -12.30 5.00
N ALA A 153 9.20 -13.13 5.99
CA ALA A 153 10.51 -13.13 6.65
C ALA A 153 11.65 -13.40 5.64
N GLY A 154 11.45 -14.33 4.71
CA GLY A 154 12.37 -14.59 3.60
C GLY A 154 12.54 -13.37 2.68
N TYR A 155 11.44 -12.71 2.34
CA TYR A 155 11.46 -11.48 1.53
C TYR A 155 12.24 -10.36 2.21
N ILE A 156 11.97 -10.07 3.47
CA ILE A 156 12.70 -9.05 4.24
C ILE A 156 14.19 -9.38 4.34
N PHE A 157 14.52 -10.64 4.65
CA PHE A 157 15.91 -11.08 4.68
C PHE A 157 16.63 -10.89 3.33
N TYR A 158 15.95 -11.18 2.22
CA TYR A 158 16.46 -10.96 0.89
C TYR A 158 16.66 -9.46 0.59
N MET A 159 15.70 -8.60 0.96
CA MET A 159 15.82 -7.14 0.80
C MET A 159 16.97 -6.57 1.63
N ILE A 160 17.15 -7.03 2.86
CA ILE A 160 18.30 -6.65 3.70
C ILE A 160 19.63 -7.05 3.03
N LYS A 161 19.73 -8.25 2.47
CA LYS A 161 20.94 -8.67 1.74
C LYS A 161 21.25 -7.75 0.55
N ILE A 162 20.23 -7.38 -0.23
CA ILE A 162 20.41 -6.45 -1.36
C ILE A 162 20.87 -5.09 -0.85
N ALA A 163 20.24 -4.56 0.20
CA ALA A 163 20.60 -3.29 0.81
C ALA A 163 22.07 -3.29 1.30
N LEU A 164 22.47 -4.32 2.02
CA LEU A 164 23.85 -4.47 2.52
C LEU A 164 24.86 -4.62 1.38
N LYS A 165 24.50 -5.32 0.30
CA LYS A 165 25.36 -5.44 -0.89
C LYS A 165 25.53 -4.08 -1.57
N ALA A 166 24.45 -3.36 -1.81
CA ALA A 166 24.48 -2.02 -2.41
C ALA A 166 25.33 -1.06 -1.56
N SER A 167 25.15 -1.07 -0.25
CA SER A 167 25.93 -0.26 0.68
C SER A 167 27.44 -0.56 0.63
N LYS A 168 27.82 -1.84 0.54
CA LYS A 168 29.25 -2.27 0.47
C LYS A 168 29.90 -1.93 -0.86
N GLU A 169 29.17 -2.03 -1.96
CA GLU A 169 29.71 -1.77 -3.30
C GLU A 169 29.97 -0.28 -3.55
N GLY A 170 29.52 0.60 -2.64
CA GLY A 170 29.72 2.06 -2.75
C GLY A 170 29.21 2.64 -4.07
N LYS A 171 28.39 1.89 -4.81
CA LYS A 171 27.81 2.36 -6.05
C LYS A 171 27.03 3.60 -5.73
N LYS A 172 27.47 4.75 -6.22
CA LYS A 172 26.58 5.88 -6.46
C LYS A 172 25.40 5.29 -7.18
N VAL A 173 24.28 5.17 -6.50
CA VAL A 173 23.02 4.82 -7.14
C VAL A 173 22.77 6.03 -8.03
N GLU A 174 23.08 5.88 -9.32
CA GLU A 174 22.63 6.83 -10.34
C GLU A 174 21.11 6.73 -10.29
N ILE A 175 20.50 7.67 -9.61
CA ILE A 175 19.06 7.91 -9.67
C ILE A 175 18.85 8.38 -11.11
N GLU A 176 18.46 7.46 -12.00
CA GLU A 176 18.02 7.82 -13.34
C GLU A 176 16.77 8.69 -13.20
N GLY A 177 16.96 10.01 -13.06
CA GLY A 177 15.90 11.01 -13.06
C GLY A 177 15.84 11.97 -11.86
N GLY A 178 16.61 11.79 -10.80
CA GLY A 178 16.70 12.73 -9.67
C GLY A 178 18.08 13.35 -9.56
N SER A 179 18.18 14.67 -9.44
CA SER A 179 19.43 15.32 -9.10
C SER A 179 19.78 14.99 -7.64
N ASP A 180 20.94 14.39 -7.42
CA ASP A 180 21.51 14.06 -6.09
C ASP A 180 21.63 15.29 -5.16
N GLU A 181 21.44 16.50 -5.71
CA GLU A 181 21.61 17.76 -5.01
C GLU A 181 20.45 18.17 -4.12
N ASP A 182 19.23 17.65 -4.35
CA ASP A 182 18.01 18.14 -3.65
C ASP A 182 17.66 17.40 -2.37
N ILE A 183 18.27 16.25 -2.05
CA ILE A 183 17.98 15.51 -0.82
C ILE A 183 18.76 16.07 0.36
N LYS A 184 18.04 16.71 1.26
CA LYS A 184 18.60 17.26 2.50
C LYS A 184 18.99 16.15 3.47
N LEU A 185 20.29 15.98 3.70
CA LEU A 185 20.79 15.03 4.71
C LEU A 185 20.54 15.56 6.12
N ILE A 186 19.65 14.92 6.84
CA ILE A 186 19.37 15.18 8.25
C ILE A 186 20.09 14.17 9.14
N SER A 187 20.29 14.45 10.44
CA SER A 187 20.97 13.54 11.36
C SER A 187 20.19 12.22 11.51
N VAL A 188 20.89 11.11 11.83
CA VAL A 188 20.24 9.79 11.97
C VAL A 188 19.13 9.80 13.03
N PRO A 189 19.31 10.37 14.24
CA PRO A 189 18.24 10.46 15.21
C PRO A 189 17.02 11.23 14.68
N LEU A 190 17.26 12.32 13.93
CA LEU A 190 16.18 13.11 13.34
C LEU A 190 15.51 12.36 12.20
N SER A 191 16.25 11.58 11.40
CA SER A 191 15.68 10.71 10.37
C SER A 191 14.74 9.66 11.00
N ILE A 192 15.14 9.03 12.08
CA ILE A 192 14.31 8.08 12.82
C ILE A 192 13.06 8.75 13.38
N LEU A 193 13.22 9.93 13.97
CA LEU A 193 12.09 10.72 14.50
C LEU A 193 11.11 11.08 13.36
N PHE A 194 11.60 11.46 12.19
CA PHE A 194 10.80 11.80 11.03
C PHE A 194 10.08 10.57 10.45
N ILE A 195 10.73 9.40 10.42
CA ILE A 195 10.11 8.14 9.99
C ILE A 195 9.00 7.76 10.97
N VAL A 196 9.29 7.64 12.26
CA VAL A 196 8.32 7.19 13.26
C VAL A 196 7.19 8.21 13.44
N GLY A 197 7.54 9.49 13.61
CA GLY A 197 6.56 10.57 13.78
C GLY A 197 5.72 10.80 12.52
N GLY A 198 6.35 10.70 11.33
CA GLY A 198 5.66 10.78 10.05
C GLY A 198 4.68 9.63 9.84
N ALA A 199 5.10 8.39 10.10
CA ALA A 199 4.21 7.22 10.01
C ALA A 199 3.03 7.33 10.98
N ALA A 200 3.28 7.75 12.23
CA ALA A 200 2.21 7.97 13.21
C ALA A 200 1.24 9.08 12.75
N ALA A 201 1.76 10.19 12.22
CA ALA A 201 0.93 11.29 11.71
C ALA A 201 0.10 10.85 10.50
N ILE A 202 0.66 10.04 9.59
CA ILE A 202 -0.04 9.46 8.44
C ILE A 202 -1.17 8.56 8.91
N ALA A 203 -0.92 7.63 9.84
CA ALA A 203 -1.92 6.71 10.35
C ALA A 203 -3.07 7.47 11.04
N VAL A 204 -2.76 8.36 11.99
CA VAL A 204 -3.78 9.16 12.69
C VAL A 204 -4.52 10.09 11.73
N GLY A 205 -3.81 10.71 10.79
CA GLY A 205 -4.41 11.58 9.78
C GLY A 205 -5.36 10.82 8.85
N GLY A 206 -4.98 9.61 8.46
CA GLY A 206 -5.83 8.70 7.68
C GLY A 206 -7.13 8.37 8.41
N ASP A 207 -7.05 7.89 9.66
CA ASP A 207 -8.21 7.55 10.48
C ASP A 207 -9.17 8.75 10.64
N ILE A 208 -8.61 9.94 10.99
CA ILE A 208 -9.42 11.15 11.14
C ILE A 208 -10.11 11.53 9.82
N THR A 209 -9.39 11.43 8.69
CA THR A 209 -9.93 11.75 7.36
C THR A 209 -11.08 10.82 6.99
N VAL A 210 -10.90 9.50 7.22
CA VAL A 210 -11.92 8.48 6.93
C VAL A 210 -13.15 8.67 7.81
N ASP A 211 -12.98 8.86 9.12
CA ASP A 211 -14.07 9.09 10.07
C ASP A 211 -14.88 10.34 9.69
N ALA A 212 -14.18 11.46 9.40
CA ALA A 212 -14.82 12.71 9.04
C ALA A 212 -15.54 12.64 7.68
N ALA A 213 -14.91 12.04 6.66
CA ALA A 213 -15.52 11.86 5.35
C ALA A 213 -16.74 10.93 5.40
N SER A 214 -16.67 9.84 6.18
CA SER A 214 -17.76 8.91 6.40
C SER A 214 -18.95 9.60 7.08
N ARG A 215 -18.68 10.44 8.07
CA ARG A 215 -19.72 11.23 8.74
C ARG A 215 -20.39 12.21 7.79
N ILE A 216 -19.62 12.96 6.99
CA ILE A 216 -20.15 13.89 6.00
C ILE A 216 -21.02 13.15 4.99
N ALA A 217 -20.55 12.00 4.47
CA ALA A 217 -21.31 11.19 3.52
C ALA A 217 -22.64 10.67 4.11
N SER A 218 -22.62 10.26 5.39
CA SER A 218 -23.80 9.84 6.13
C SER A 218 -24.80 10.99 6.28
N ASP A 219 -24.32 12.19 6.62
CA ASP A 219 -25.18 13.39 6.73
C ASP A 219 -25.79 13.81 5.39
N LEU A 220 -25.11 13.49 4.27
CA LEU A 220 -25.61 13.68 2.91
C LEU A 220 -26.55 12.56 2.44
N GLY A 221 -26.86 11.58 3.28
CA GLY A 221 -27.83 10.51 3.02
C GLY A 221 -27.25 9.28 2.31
N MET A 222 -25.92 9.11 2.24
CA MET A 222 -25.32 7.88 1.74
C MET A 222 -25.57 6.71 2.71
N SER A 223 -25.88 5.52 2.16
CA SER A 223 -26.06 4.32 2.98
C SER A 223 -24.74 3.89 3.63
N GLN A 224 -24.80 3.27 4.82
CA GLN A 224 -23.61 2.75 5.51
C GLN A 224 -22.84 1.73 4.66
N THR A 225 -23.54 0.92 3.87
CA THR A 225 -22.94 -0.03 2.94
C THR A 225 -22.12 0.70 1.87
N LEU A 226 -22.66 1.77 1.26
CA LEU A 226 -21.95 2.54 0.23
C LEU A 226 -20.74 3.28 0.82
N ILE A 227 -20.86 3.83 2.04
CA ILE A 227 -19.75 4.45 2.76
C ILE A 227 -18.64 3.43 3.00
N GLY A 228 -18.97 2.22 3.48
CA GLY A 228 -18.02 1.14 3.72
C GLY A 228 -17.31 0.69 2.44
N LEU A 229 -18.06 0.48 1.36
CA LEU A 229 -17.52 0.03 0.07
C LEU A 229 -16.64 1.08 -0.64
N THR A 230 -16.83 2.37 -0.34
CA THR A 230 -16.12 3.46 -1.01
C THR A 230 -15.15 4.18 -0.08
N ILE A 231 -15.66 4.97 0.86
CA ILE A 231 -14.84 5.87 1.67
C ILE A 231 -13.91 5.11 2.60
N VAL A 232 -14.42 4.09 3.30
CA VAL A 232 -13.61 3.32 4.23
C VAL A 232 -12.60 2.45 3.47
N SER A 233 -13.03 1.79 2.39
CA SER A 233 -12.16 0.93 1.59
C SER A 233 -11.02 1.68 0.91
N ILE A 234 -11.28 2.88 0.37
CA ILE A 234 -10.24 3.75 -0.21
C ILE A 234 -9.41 4.39 0.90
N GLY A 235 -10.04 4.66 2.02
CA GLY A 235 -9.46 5.42 3.12
C GLY A 235 -8.26 4.76 3.78
N THR A 236 -8.23 3.45 3.91
CA THR A 236 -7.08 2.72 4.45
C THR A 236 -5.85 2.86 3.56
N SER A 237 -6.04 3.02 2.24
CA SER A 237 -4.95 3.21 1.27
C SER A 237 -4.63 4.69 0.95
N LEU A 238 -5.25 5.65 1.65
CA LEU A 238 -4.88 7.07 1.56
C LEU A 238 -3.43 7.34 2.01
N PRO A 239 -2.91 6.69 3.06
CA PRO A 239 -1.50 6.77 3.44
C PRO A 239 -0.56 6.46 2.28
N GLU A 240 -0.79 5.37 1.56
CA GLU A 240 0.00 4.97 0.39
C GLU A 240 -0.07 6.01 -0.72
N LEU A 241 -1.29 6.47 -1.04
CA LEU A 241 -1.50 7.46 -2.09
C LEU A 241 -0.78 8.77 -1.77
N VAL A 242 -1.01 9.33 -0.59
CA VAL A 242 -0.46 10.63 -0.21
C VAL A 242 1.07 10.56 -0.09
N THR A 243 1.60 9.49 0.54
CA THR A 243 3.06 9.30 0.67
C THR A 243 3.72 9.13 -0.69
N SER A 244 3.13 8.36 -1.60
CA SER A 244 3.68 8.17 -2.95
C SER A 244 3.61 9.44 -3.79
N ILE A 245 2.54 10.23 -3.68
CA ILE A 245 2.45 11.55 -4.34
C ILE A 245 3.53 12.50 -3.81
N VAL A 246 3.73 12.56 -2.50
CA VAL A 246 4.76 13.38 -1.88
C VAL A 246 6.16 12.93 -2.32
N ALA A 247 6.44 11.63 -2.32
CA ALA A 247 7.70 11.08 -2.81
C ALA A 247 7.93 11.43 -4.29
N ALA A 248 6.93 11.24 -5.15
CA ALA A 248 7.02 11.58 -6.56
C ALA A 248 7.29 13.08 -6.79
N ARG A 249 6.66 13.97 -6.00
CA ARG A 249 6.87 15.43 -6.06
C ARG A 249 8.25 15.86 -5.55
N LYS A 250 8.88 15.05 -4.69
CA LYS A 250 10.25 15.25 -4.19
C LYS A 250 11.31 14.57 -5.09
N ASN A 251 10.94 14.18 -6.31
CA ASN A 251 11.78 13.42 -7.24
C ASN A 251 12.23 12.02 -6.74
N GLU A 252 11.58 11.51 -5.67
CA GLU A 252 11.78 10.17 -5.12
C GLU A 252 10.81 9.15 -5.76
N VAL A 253 10.78 9.13 -7.10
CA VAL A 253 9.83 8.32 -7.89
C VAL A 253 10.01 6.82 -7.63
N ASP A 254 11.26 6.38 -7.45
CA ASP A 254 11.58 4.99 -7.11
C ASP A 254 11.00 4.59 -5.74
N MET A 255 11.05 5.50 -4.76
CA MET A 255 10.44 5.28 -3.45
C MET A 255 8.93 5.18 -3.56
N ALA A 256 8.29 6.03 -4.37
CA ALA A 256 6.83 5.98 -4.61
C ALA A 256 6.40 4.65 -5.23
N LEU A 257 7.15 4.17 -6.26
CA LEU A 257 6.89 2.88 -6.90
C LEU A 257 7.14 1.72 -5.93
N GLY A 258 8.23 1.81 -5.15
CA GLY A 258 8.57 0.85 -4.12
C GLY A 258 7.49 0.76 -3.03
N ASN A 259 6.95 1.90 -2.59
CA ASN A 259 5.84 1.94 -1.65
C ASN A 259 4.63 1.16 -2.18
N ALA A 260 4.13 1.45 -3.37
CA ALA A 260 2.96 0.79 -3.92
C ALA A 260 3.16 -0.73 -4.11
N ILE A 261 4.30 -1.17 -4.67
CA ILE A 261 4.60 -2.59 -4.88
C ILE A 261 4.88 -3.29 -3.54
N GLY A 262 5.62 -2.65 -2.64
CA GLY A 262 5.98 -3.18 -1.33
C GLY A 262 4.77 -3.36 -0.43
N SER A 263 3.83 -2.39 -0.42
CA SER A 263 2.55 -2.51 0.29
C SER A 263 1.75 -3.71 -0.20
N ASN A 264 1.74 -4.00 -1.50
CA ASN A 264 1.06 -5.18 -2.02
C ASN A 264 1.67 -6.49 -1.50
N VAL A 265 3.00 -6.58 -1.47
CA VAL A 265 3.70 -7.74 -0.89
C VAL A 265 3.45 -7.84 0.60
N PHE A 266 3.54 -6.72 1.33
CA PHE A 266 3.30 -6.65 2.77
C PHE A 266 1.87 -7.07 3.11
N ASN A 267 0.89 -6.53 2.40
CA ASN A 267 -0.52 -6.82 2.62
C ASN A 267 -0.84 -8.32 2.43
N ILE A 268 -0.32 -8.95 1.38
CA ILE A 268 -0.55 -10.38 1.15
C ILE A 268 0.23 -11.22 2.18
N LEU A 269 1.54 -11.02 2.32
CA LEU A 269 2.37 -11.93 3.08
C LEU A 269 2.31 -11.69 4.59
N MET A 270 2.26 -10.42 5.02
CA MET A 270 2.28 -10.09 6.45
C MET A 270 0.87 -9.92 7.00
N VAL A 271 0.03 -9.07 6.37
CA VAL A 271 -1.30 -8.76 6.90
C VAL A 271 -2.20 -9.97 6.86
N LEU A 272 -2.38 -10.63 5.69
CA LEU A 272 -3.17 -11.87 5.61
C LEU A 272 -2.48 -13.03 6.31
N GLY A 273 -1.15 -13.05 6.34
CA GLY A 273 -0.39 -14.03 7.11
C GLY A 273 -0.75 -14.00 8.58
N ILE A 274 -0.73 -12.82 9.21
CA ILE A 274 -1.13 -12.65 10.62
C ILE A 274 -2.62 -12.94 10.78
N ALA A 275 -3.47 -12.37 9.93
CA ALA A 275 -4.92 -12.50 10.01
C ALA A 275 -5.35 -13.98 9.96
N SER A 276 -4.84 -14.76 8.99
CA SER A 276 -5.16 -16.19 8.86
C SER A 276 -4.49 -17.07 9.92
N ALA A 277 -3.32 -16.68 10.45
CA ALA A 277 -2.70 -17.35 11.58
C ALA A 277 -3.51 -17.18 12.89
N ILE A 278 -4.23 -16.05 13.06
CA ILE A 278 -5.12 -15.82 14.20
C ILE A 278 -6.43 -16.58 14.03
N SER A 279 -7.07 -16.45 12.87
CA SER A 279 -8.38 -17.05 12.60
C SER A 279 -8.48 -17.44 11.13
N PRO A 280 -8.92 -18.67 10.79
CA PRO A 280 -9.09 -19.09 9.40
C PRO A 280 -10.06 -18.17 8.66
N ILE A 281 -9.71 -17.84 7.41
CA ILE A 281 -10.42 -16.87 6.59
C ILE A 281 -11.11 -17.60 5.43
N SER A 282 -12.44 -17.56 5.38
CA SER A 282 -13.21 -18.09 4.26
C SER A 282 -12.96 -17.23 3.00
N ILE A 283 -12.76 -17.90 1.87
CA ILE A 283 -12.62 -17.27 0.55
C ILE A 283 -13.93 -17.47 -0.21
N ILE A 284 -14.59 -16.36 -0.53
CA ILE A 284 -15.82 -16.36 -1.32
C ILE A 284 -15.50 -16.19 -2.81
N THR A 285 -16.47 -16.50 -3.67
CA THR A 285 -16.30 -16.40 -5.14
C THR A 285 -15.90 -15.00 -5.58
N GLU A 286 -16.43 -13.99 -4.93
CA GLU A 286 -16.12 -12.57 -5.15
C GLU A 286 -14.64 -12.28 -4.91
N ASN A 287 -14.05 -12.83 -3.86
CA ASN A 287 -12.62 -12.68 -3.57
C ASN A 287 -11.75 -13.30 -4.66
N ILE A 288 -12.18 -14.45 -5.25
CA ILE A 288 -11.46 -15.08 -6.35
C ILE A 288 -11.50 -14.20 -7.61
N ILE A 289 -12.65 -13.61 -7.91
CA ILE A 289 -12.77 -12.68 -9.05
C ILE A 289 -11.84 -11.47 -8.83
N ASP A 290 -11.86 -10.87 -7.64
CA ASP A 290 -11.02 -9.73 -7.29
C ASP A 290 -9.51 -10.09 -7.36
N LEU A 291 -9.13 -11.30 -6.92
CA LEU A 291 -7.77 -11.80 -7.06
C LEU A 291 -7.36 -11.99 -8.52
N CYS A 292 -8.25 -12.49 -9.37
CA CYS A 292 -8.01 -12.56 -10.81
C CYS A 292 -7.81 -11.16 -11.41
N VAL A 293 -8.63 -10.19 -11.01
CA VAL A 293 -8.47 -8.78 -11.43
C VAL A 293 -7.12 -8.23 -10.95
N LEU A 294 -6.73 -8.47 -9.69
CA LEU A 294 -5.42 -8.07 -9.15
C LEU A 294 -4.27 -8.64 -9.99
N ILE A 295 -4.33 -9.92 -10.34
CA ILE A 295 -3.32 -10.58 -11.18
C ILE A 295 -3.26 -9.93 -12.57
N VAL A 296 -4.42 -9.72 -13.22
CA VAL A 296 -4.49 -9.07 -14.53
C VAL A 296 -3.93 -7.64 -14.47
N PHE A 297 -4.29 -6.87 -13.46
CA PHE A 297 -3.78 -5.50 -13.30
C PHE A 297 -2.28 -5.48 -12.99
N THR A 298 -1.76 -6.43 -12.21
CA THR A 298 -0.31 -6.56 -11.99
C THR A 298 0.42 -6.85 -13.30
N ILE A 299 -0.13 -7.71 -14.16
CA ILE A 299 0.41 -8.00 -15.49
C ILE A 299 0.34 -6.75 -16.38
N CYS A 300 -0.75 -5.98 -16.35
CA CYS A 300 -0.86 -4.73 -17.10
C CYS A 300 0.24 -3.72 -16.69
N VAL A 301 0.44 -3.52 -15.39
CA VAL A 301 1.51 -2.66 -14.87
C VAL A 301 2.88 -3.18 -15.30
N TRP A 302 3.10 -4.49 -15.25
CA TRP A 302 4.35 -5.10 -15.70
C TRP A 302 4.62 -4.87 -17.18
N ILE A 303 3.59 -4.98 -18.03
CA ILE A 303 3.69 -4.70 -19.48
C ILE A 303 4.01 -3.22 -19.70
N PHE A 304 3.28 -2.29 -19.05
CA PHE A 304 3.54 -0.85 -19.19
C PHE A 304 4.97 -0.50 -18.75
N ALA A 305 5.40 -1.00 -17.59
CA ALA A 305 6.77 -0.81 -17.13
C ALA A 305 7.81 -1.43 -18.07
N GLY A 306 7.53 -2.61 -18.64
CA GLY A 306 8.46 -3.36 -19.48
C GLY A 306 8.68 -2.76 -20.86
N THR A 307 7.66 -2.15 -21.49
CA THR A 307 7.70 -1.70 -22.89
C THR A 307 8.69 -0.56 -23.12
N ARG A 308 8.72 0.44 -22.21
CA ARG A 308 9.58 1.64 -22.36
C ARG A 308 10.45 1.91 -21.14
N LYS A 309 10.48 1.00 -20.16
CA LYS A 309 11.08 1.19 -18.83
C LYS A 309 10.58 2.45 -18.12
N LYS A 310 9.37 2.87 -18.43
CA LYS A 310 8.71 4.02 -17.82
C LYS A 310 7.20 3.85 -17.94
N ILE A 311 6.49 4.41 -16.96
CA ILE A 311 5.04 4.57 -17.00
C ILE A 311 4.78 6.07 -17.17
N GLY A 312 4.19 6.45 -18.29
CA GLY A 312 3.91 7.85 -18.62
C GLY A 312 2.49 8.26 -18.20
N ARG A 313 2.15 9.51 -18.51
CA ARG A 313 0.86 10.10 -18.13
C ARG A 313 -0.33 9.39 -18.75
N ILE A 314 -0.20 8.89 -19.98
CA ILE A 314 -1.30 8.20 -20.68
C ILE A 314 -1.55 6.83 -20.04
N GLU A 315 -0.47 6.08 -19.78
CA GLU A 315 -0.56 4.80 -19.07
C GLU A 315 -1.12 5.02 -17.65
N GLY A 316 -0.66 6.04 -16.92
CA GLY A 316 -1.18 6.40 -15.61
C GLY A 316 -2.67 6.73 -15.63
N PHE A 317 -3.11 7.53 -16.59
CA PHE A 317 -4.53 7.85 -16.79
C PHE A 317 -5.35 6.58 -17.10
N SER A 318 -4.87 5.72 -17.99
CA SER A 318 -5.55 4.46 -18.32
C SER A 318 -5.68 3.53 -17.12
N MET A 319 -4.66 3.48 -16.24
CA MET A 319 -4.71 2.72 -14.99
C MET A 319 -5.82 3.24 -14.07
N VAL A 320 -5.91 4.53 -13.85
CA VAL A 320 -6.97 5.14 -13.02
C VAL A 320 -8.36 4.87 -13.61
N VAL A 321 -8.52 4.97 -14.94
CA VAL A 321 -9.81 4.66 -15.61
C VAL A 321 -10.18 3.20 -15.42
N LEU A 322 -9.25 2.26 -15.57
CA LEU A 322 -9.49 0.84 -15.32
C LEU A 322 -9.90 0.58 -13.87
N TYR A 323 -9.28 1.27 -12.91
CA TYR A 323 -9.72 1.19 -11.52
C TYR A 323 -11.15 1.69 -11.33
N LEU A 324 -11.53 2.81 -11.95
CA LEU A 324 -12.89 3.35 -11.85
C LEU A 324 -13.92 2.36 -12.43
N ILE A 325 -13.61 1.70 -13.55
CA ILE A 325 -14.47 0.64 -14.12
C ILE A 325 -14.61 -0.52 -13.12
N TYR A 326 -13.52 -0.95 -12.51
CA TYR A 326 -13.55 -1.98 -11.48
C TYR A 326 -14.33 -1.55 -10.24
N ALA A 327 -14.19 -0.31 -9.78
CA ALA A 327 -14.95 0.23 -8.65
C ALA A 327 -16.45 0.25 -8.93
N VAL A 328 -16.87 0.65 -10.14
CA VAL A 328 -18.28 0.58 -10.58
C VAL A 328 -18.76 -0.88 -10.56
N TYR A 329 -17.95 -1.82 -11.07
CA TYR A 329 -18.29 -3.25 -11.02
C TYR A 329 -18.53 -3.74 -9.58
N ILE A 330 -17.66 -3.37 -8.61
CA ILE A 330 -17.85 -3.75 -7.20
C ILE A 330 -19.16 -3.19 -6.62
N ILE A 331 -19.52 -1.95 -6.97
CA ILE A 331 -20.73 -1.31 -6.43
C ILE A 331 -22.01 -1.95 -6.99
N ILE A 332 -21.96 -2.48 -8.20
CA ILE A 332 -23.15 -3.02 -8.88
C ILE A 332 -23.38 -4.51 -8.56
N ARG A 333 -22.30 -5.27 -8.30
CA ARG A 333 -22.42 -6.69 -7.93
C ARG A 333 -22.96 -6.81 -6.51
#